data_97b7b9bcb1291b4cb6490264a528d2bf
#
_entry.id   97b7b9bcb1291b4cb6490264a528d2bf
#
_cell.length_a   1.000
_cell.length_b   1.000
_cell.length_c   1.000
_cell.angle_alpha   90.00
_cell.angle_beta   90.00
_cell.angle_gamma   90.00
#
_symmetry.space_group_name_H-M   'P 1'
#
loop_
_entity.id
_entity.type
_entity.pdbx_description
1 polymer ?
#
loop_
_entity_poly.entity_id
_entity_poly.type
_entity_poly.pdbx_seq_one_letter_code
_entity_poly.pdbx_strand_id
1 'polypeptide(L)'
;MKKKCLWGFCVMAVCFLALTVAPVLAGETMDKIEKTGKIKVGFREDSIPFAFIDPKVGKQVGFSVDMATILAENLSKYFGKKIEVEPFTITTKTRIPMILNGTCDIEMGSTTYTQEREDVVDFSLIFFFSETSFLVPKDSPIKTKKDLTGMRIGGARGTTNLKAMEDQAAAGEYKPKEIVTTEGHAQGFLALKTGKMDAYGTDRSLLEGLRMKDDNPNAWRTVDFAIAYEPYGYLMRENDSKFRDFVNNTILWTIKTGKFAELYEKWMGPKGLVPIPMSQAYKDYLTLIVYPMDEGWLKKK
;
A
#
# COMPACT_ATOMS: atom_id res chain seq x y z
N MET A 1 67.74 -38.49 -43.08
CA MET A 1 66.55 -38.74 -42.22
C MET A 1 66.09 -37.39 -41.64
N LYS A 2 65.08 -36.80 -42.24
CA LYS A 2 64.54 -35.48 -41.84
C LYS A 2 63.18 -35.67 -41.12
N LYS A 3 63.14 -35.38 -39.84
CA LYS A 3 61.87 -35.35 -39.07
C LYS A 3 61.19 -33.97 -39.24
N LYS A 4 60.00 -33.94 -39.82
CA LYS A 4 59.15 -32.77 -39.91
C LYS A 4 58.29 -32.70 -38.63
N CYS A 5 58.48 -31.64 -37.83
CA CYS A 5 57.56 -31.26 -36.75
C CYS A 5 56.35 -30.50 -37.32
N LEU A 6 55.17 -31.09 -37.13
CA LEU A 6 53.92 -30.45 -37.46
C LEU A 6 53.45 -29.65 -36.19
N TRP A 7 53.44 -28.35 -36.27
CA TRP A 7 52.85 -27.46 -35.23
C TRP A 7 51.39 -27.28 -35.58
N GLY A 8 50.52 -27.88 -34.74
CA GLY A 8 49.08 -27.65 -34.80
C GLY A 8 48.70 -26.39 -34.09
N PHE A 9 48.16 -25.41 -34.81
CA PHE A 9 47.52 -24.23 -34.27
C PHE A 9 46.11 -24.60 -33.75
N CYS A 10 45.94 -24.69 -32.42
CA CYS A 10 44.60 -24.69 -31.81
C CYS A 10 44.09 -23.24 -31.76
N VAL A 11 43.18 -22.91 -32.67
CA VAL A 11 42.40 -21.66 -32.59
C VAL A 11 41.27 -21.89 -31.59
N MET A 12 41.44 -21.33 -30.38
CA MET A 12 40.43 -21.32 -29.34
C MET A 12 39.41 -20.21 -29.67
N ALA A 13 38.27 -20.58 -30.24
CA ALA A 13 37.15 -19.66 -30.48
C ALA A 13 36.47 -19.35 -29.14
N VAL A 14 36.81 -18.21 -28.58
CA VAL A 14 36.08 -17.64 -27.41
C VAL A 14 34.76 -17.07 -27.92
N CYS A 15 33.66 -17.84 -27.77
CA CYS A 15 32.31 -17.32 -27.94
C CYS A 15 32.00 -16.32 -26.81
N PHE A 16 32.12 -15.04 -27.09
CA PHE A 16 31.54 -13.98 -26.26
C PHE A 16 30.02 -14.09 -26.36
N LEU A 17 29.39 -14.74 -25.37
CA LEU A 17 27.96 -14.61 -25.13
C LEU A 17 27.73 -13.17 -24.66
N ALA A 18 27.42 -12.27 -25.58
CA ALA A 18 26.91 -10.97 -25.24
C ALA A 18 25.53 -11.18 -24.58
N LEU A 19 25.49 -11.20 -23.26
CA LEU A 19 24.26 -10.99 -22.50
C LEU A 19 23.76 -9.61 -22.89
N THR A 20 22.86 -9.54 -23.86
CA THR A 20 22.07 -8.35 -24.12
C THR A 20 21.15 -8.17 -22.92
N VAL A 21 21.59 -7.41 -21.92
CA VAL A 21 20.69 -6.80 -20.96
C VAL A 21 19.79 -5.89 -21.78
N ALA A 22 18.58 -6.35 -22.10
CA ALA A 22 17.59 -5.50 -22.72
C ALA A 22 17.42 -4.29 -21.80
N PRO A 23 17.53 -3.05 -22.29
CA PRO A 23 17.26 -1.88 -21.47
C PRO A 23 15.81 -2.02 -20.99
N VAL A 24 15.60 -2.00 -19.67
CA VAL A 24 14.28 -1.80 -19.09
C VAL A 24 13.84 -0.43 -19.57
N LEU A 25 12.95 -0.38 -20.56
CA LEU A 25 12.45 0.86 -21.13
C LEU A 25 11.56 1.54 -20.11
N ALA A 26 12.01 2.68 -19.60
CA ALA A 26 11.17 3.56 -18.79
C ALA A 26 9.86 3.85 -19.56
N GLY A 27 8.72 3.49 -18.96
CA GLY A 27 7.40 3.69 -19.58
C GLY A 27 6.67 2.42 -20.04
N GLU A 28 7.20 1.24 -19.73
CA GLU A 28 6.57 -0.05 -20.11
C GLU A 28 5.12 -0.18 -19.63
N THR A 29 4.80 0.30 -18.42
CA THR A 29 3.44 0.27 -17.88
C THR A 29 2.51 1.19 -18.67
N MET A 30 2.95 2.41 -19.01
CA MET A 30 2.16 3.34 -19.82
C MET A 30 1.85 2.78 -21.19
N ASP A 31 2.82 2.18 -21.87
CA ASP A 31 2.65 1.57 -23.20
C ASP A 31 1.71 0.35 -23.16
N LYS A 32 1.81 -0.46 -22.11
CA LYS A 32 0.91 -1.59 -21.86
C LYS A 32 -0.53 -1.11 -21.63
N ILE A 33 -0.73 -0.07 -20.80
CA ILE A 33 -2.07 0.51 -20.54
C ILE A 33 -2.64 1.09 -21.84
N GLU A 34 -1.84 1.82 -22.60
CA GLU A 34 -2.27 2.35 -23.89
C GLU A 34 -2.71 1.23 -24.83
N LYS A 35 -1.91 0.17 -24.96
CA LYS A 35 -2.20 -0.96 -25.86
C LYS A 35 -3.46 -1.70 -25.44
N THR A 36 -3.63 -1.98 -24.15
CA THR A 36 -4.72 -2.84 -23.65
C THR A 36 -6.01 -2.09 -23.35
N GLY A 37 -5.96 -0.78 -23.13
CA GLY A 37 -7.09 0.01 -22.62
C GLY A 37 -7.43 -0.26 -21.16
N LYS A 38 -6.53 -0.89 -20.39
CA LYS A 38 -6.76 -1.30 -19.01
C LYS A 38 -5.58 -0.99 -18.12
N ILE A 39 -5.87 -0.59 -16.88
CA ILE A 39 -4.90 -0.52 -15.78
C ILE A 39 -5.26 -1.60 -14.76
N LYS A 40 -4.31 -2.48 -14.43
CA LYS A 40 -4.47 -3.56 -13.45
C LYS A 40 -4.15 -3.06 -12.05
N VAL A 41 -5.16 -2.94 -11.21
CA VAL A 41 -5.04 -2.37 -9.87
C VAL A 41 -5.27 -3.43 -8.81
N GLY A 42 -4.26 -3.63 -7.94
CA GLY A 42 -4.36 -4.49 -6.77
C GLY A 42 -5.07 -3.77 -5.61
N PHE A 43 -6.15 -4.36 -5.10
CA PHE A 43 -6.88 -3.88 -3.92
C PHE A 43 -6.97 -4.94 -2.85
N ARG A 44 -6.88 -4.52 -1.58
CA ARG A 44 -7.21 -5.40 -0.45
C ARG A 44 -8.71 -5.41 -0.21
N GLU A 45 -9.19 -6.45 0.46
CA GLU A 45 -10.60 -6.65 0.75
C GLU A 45 -11.01 -6.17 2.15
N ASP A 46 -10.05 -5.79 2.99
CA ASP A 46 -10.24 -5.54 4.42
C ASP A 46 -9.50 -4.29 4.96
N SER A 47 -9.08 -3.36 4.08
CA SER A 47 -8.38 -2.13 4.45
C SER A 47 -9.31 -0.93 4.50
N ILE A 48 -10.26 -0.95 5.42
CA ILE A 48 -11.26 0.11 5.62
C ILE A 48 -10.59 1.36 6.24
N PRO A 49 -10.78 2.57 5.67
CA PRO A 49 -11.68 2.97 4.57
C PRO A 49 -11.02 3.07 3.19
N PHE A 50 -9.80 2.53 2.98
CA PHE A 50 -9.04 2.74 1.74
C PHE A 50 -9.45 1.82 0.61
N ALA A 51 -9.45 0.49 0.83
CA ALA A 51 -9.91 -0.50 -0.13
C ALA A 51 -10.48 -1.71 0.61
N PHE A 52 -11.75 -2.01 0.38
CA PHE A 52 -12.44 -3.13 1.02
C PHE A 52 -13.64 -3.58 0.19
N ILE A 53 -14.12 -4.81 0.44
CA ILE A 53 -15.37 -5.28 -0.14
C ILE A 53 -16.54 -4.74 0.70
N ASP A 54 -17.44 -3.98 0.06
CA ASP A 54 -18.70 -3.63 0.70
C ASP A 54 -19.67 -4.81 0.56
N PRO A 55 -20.10 -5.44 1.68
CA PRO A 55 -20.96 -6.62 1.64
C PRO A 55 -22.35 -6.32 1.06
N LYS A 56 -22.79 -5.06 1.06
CA LYS A 56 -24.10 -4.67 0.51
C LYS A 56 -24.13 -4.69 -1.01
N VAL A 57 -22.99 -4.37 -1.65
CA VAL A 57 -22.90 -4.31 -3.12
C VAL A 57 -21.98 -5.37 -3.70
N GLY A 58 -21.22 -6.09 -2.87
CA GLY A 58 -20.30 -7.15 -3.29
C GLY A 58 -19.13 -6.65 -4.15
N LYS A 59 -18.74 -5.37 -4.01
CA LYS A 59 -17.72 -4.73 -4.84
C LYS A 59 -16.64 -4.07 -4.00
N GLN A 60 -15.48 -3.90 -4.59
CA GLN A 60 -14.41 -3.06 -4.06
C GLN A 60 -14.88 -1.61 -3.97
N VAL A 61 -14.71 -1.00 -2.81
CA VAL A 61 -14.99 0.40 -2.53
C VAL A 61 -13.92 0.99 -1.59
N GLY A 62 -13.84 2.30 -1.48
CA GLY A 62 -12.95 2.98 -0.56
C GLY A 62 -12.25 4.17 -1.19
N PHE A 63 -11.54 4.92 -0.37
CA PHE A 63 -10.79 6.12 -0.79
C PHE A 63 -9.82 5.82 -1.94
N SER A 64 -9.03 4.76 -1.81
CA SER A 64 -8.05 4.37 -2.83
C SER A 64 -8.69 3.78 -4.08
N VAL A 65 -9.88 3.19 -3.97
CA VAL A 65 -10.66 2.71 -5.13
C VAL A 65 -11.20 3.89 -5.95
N ASP A 66 -11.71 4.93 -5.27
CA ASP A 66 -12.10 6.17 -5.94
C ASP A 66 -10.90 6.88 -6.59
N MET A 67 -9.74 6.91 -5.92
CA MET A 67 -8.50 7.44 -6.51
C MET A 67 -8.05 6.66 -7.74
N ALA A 68 -8.21 5.33 -7.77
CA ALA A 68 -7.92 4.51 -8.94
C ALA A 68 -8.85 4.85 -10.12
N THR A 69 -10.12 5.15 -9.84
CA THR A 69 -11.06 5.64 -10.86
C THR A 69 -10.58 6.96 -11.45
N ILE A 70 -10.17 7.92 -10.63
CA ILE A 70 -9.62 9.20 -11.09
C ILE A 70 -8.33 8.99 -11.91
N LEU A 71 -7.45 8.07 -11.47
CA LEU A 71 -6.25 7.73 -12.23
C LEU A 71 -6.60 7.20 -13.63
N ALA A 72 -7.58 6.30 -13.74
CA ALA A 72 -8.04 5.77 -15.02
C ALA A 72 -8.70 6.85 -15.91
N GLU A 73 -9.44 7.78 -15.32
CA GLU A 73 -10.00 8.94 -16.04
C GLU A 73 -8.89 9.85 -16.59
N ASN A 74 -7.84 10.13 -15.80
CA ASN A 74 -6.70 10.92 -16.23
C ASN A 74 -5.88 10.21 -17.31
N LEU A 75 -5.66 8.90 -17.19
CA LEU A 75 -5.06 8.07 -18.24
C LEU A 75 -5.90 8.10 -19.53
N SER A 76 -7.24 8.09 -19.40
CA SER A 76 -8.15 8.16 -20.54
C SER A 76 -8.00 9.50 -21.29
N LYS A 77 -7.89 10.61 -20.56
CA LYS A 77 -7.61 11.93 -21.15
C LYS A 77 -6.24 11.96 -21.82
N TYR A 78 -5.21 11.41 -21.15
CA TYR A 78 -3.84 11.37 -21.66
C TYR A 78 -3.72 10.59 -22.97
N PHE A 79 -4.38 9.43 -23.09
CA PHE A 79 -4.32 8.59 -24.29
C PHE A 79 -5.41 8.89 -25.32
N GLY A 80 -6.37 9.78 -25.02
CA GLY A 80 -7.49 10.09 -25.91
C GLY A 80 -8.43 8.91 -26.15
N LYS A 81 -8.46 7.92 -25.27
CA LYS A 81 -9.32 6.72 -25.32
C LYS A 81 -9.68 6.23 -23.92
N LYS A 82 -10.78 5.50 -23.79
CA LYS A 82 -11.22 4.94 -22.52
C LYS A 82 -10.17 3.97 -21.95
N ILE A 83 -9.76 4.19 -20.70
CA ILE A 83 -8.96 3.27 -19.88
C ILE A 83 -9.82 2.79 -18.72
N GLU A 84 -9.90 1.49 -18.55
CA GLU A 84 -10.71 0.86 -17.52
C GLU A 84 -9.82 0.32 -16.38
N VAL A 85 -10.32 0.43 -15.14
CA VAL A 85 -9.70 -0.25 -13.99
C VAL A 85 -10.06 -1.73 -14.05
N GLU A 86 -9.03 -2.59 -14.10
CA GLU A 86 -9.17 -4.04 -13.93
C GLU A 86 -8.70 -4.40 -12.51
N PRO A 87 -9.64 -4.66 -11.57
CA PRO A 87 -9.30 -4.91 -10.18
C PRO A 87 -8.78 -6.33 -9.95
N PHE A 88 -7.77 -6.45 -9.08
CA PHE A 88 -7.25 -7.70 -8.58
C PHE A 88 -7.27 -7.74 -7.05
N THR A 89 -7.71 -8.85 -6.48
CA THR A 89 -7.62 -9.06 -5.03
C THR A 89 -6.18 -9.39 -4.64
N ILE A 90 -5.66 -8.64 -3.67
CA ILE A 90 -4.36 -8.85 -3.06
C ILE A 90 -4.48 -8.93 -1.54
N THR A 91 -3.44 -9.45 -0.90
CA THR A 91 -3.30 -9.48 0.56
C THR A 91 -2.08 -8.66 0.99
N THR A 92 -1.94 -8.42 2.29
CA THR A 92 -0.74 -7.80 2.86
C THR A 92 0.55 -8.54 2.50
N LYS A 93 0.47 -9.86 2.29
CA LYS A 93 1.59 -10.74 1.92
C LYS A 93 1.87 -10.76 0.41
N THR A 94 0.83 -10.69 -0.44
CA THR A 94 0.97 -10.91 -1.89
C THR A 94 1.15 -9.65 -2.70
N ARG A 95 0.88 -8.45 -2.15
CA ARG A 95 0.92 -7.17 -2.88
C ARG A 95 2.24 -6.91 -3.58
N ILE A 96 3.39 -7.03 -2.89
CA ILE A 96 4.71 -6.82 -3.50
C ILE A 96 5.01 -7.88 -4.57
N PRO A 97 4.91 -9.20 -4.32
CA PRO A 97 5.07 -10.21 -5.37
C PRO A 97 4.20 -9.98 -6.61
N MET A 98 2.94 -9.51 -6.45
CA MET A 98 2.05 -9.27 -7.59
C MET A 98 2.42 -8.03 -8.41
N ILE A 99 3.07 -7.04 -7.82
CA ILE A 99 3.69 -5.92 -8.54
C ILE A 99 4.93 -6.40 -9.29
N LEU A 100 5.83 -7.11 -8.61
CA LEU A 100 7.10 -7.57 -9.20
C LEU A 100 6.92 -8.49 -10.40
N ASN A 101 5.94 -9.40 -10.36
CA ASN A 101 5.65 -10.33 -11.46
C ASN A 101 4.69 -9.75 -12.54
N GLY A 102 4.26 -8.48 -12.41
CA GLY A 102 3.41 -7.79 -13.38
C GLY A 102 1.94 -8.24 -13.41
N THR A 103 1.47 -8.99 -12.40
CA THR A 103 0.04 -9.30 -12.22
C THR A 103 -0.78 -8.02 -12.02
N CYS A 104 -0.27 -7.08 -11.20
CA CYS A 104 -0.80 -5.74 -11.05
C CYS A 104 0.19 -4.71 -11.60
N ASP A 105 -0.32 -3.61 -12.15
CA ASP A 105 0.46 -2.44 -12.56
C ASP A 105 0.73 -1.51 -11.37
N ILE A 106 -0.23 -1.44 -10.45
CA ILE A 106 -0.18 -0.62 -9.25
C ILE A 106 -0.98 -1.29 -8.11
N GLU A 107 -0.51 -1.16 -6.88
CA GLU A 107 -1.31 -1.45 -5.69
C GLU A 107 -1.84 -0.15 -5.12
N MET A 108 -3.15 -0.05 -4.96
CA MET A 108 -3.80 1.13 -4.41
C MET A 108 -4.60 0.77 -3.16
N GLY A 109 -3.97 0.97 -2.01
CA GLY A 109 -4.55 0.64 -0.71
C GLY A 109 -4.02 1.56 0.38
N SER A 110 -3.58 0.95 1.49
CA SER A 110 -2.96 1.60 2.64
C SER A 110 -1.59 0.96 2.92
N THR A 111 -0.68 1.02 1.95
CA THR A 111 0.64 0.42 2.11
C THR A 111 1.63 1.43 2.64
N THR A 112 2.23 1.10 3.79
CA THR A 112 3.26 1.89 4.43
C THR A 112 4.52 1.92 3.58
N TYR A 113 5.03 3.11 3.27
CA TYR A 113 6.35 3.32 2.73
C TYR A 113 7.41 2.91 3.75
N THR A 114 8.35 2.09 3.34
CA THR A 114 9.58 1.80 4.07
C THR A 114 10.73 1.70 3.07
N GLN A 115 11.93 2.02 3.52
CA GLN A 115 13.12 1.89 2.67
C GLN A 115 13.31 0.43 2.21
N GLU A 116 13.11 -0.55 3.09
CA GLU A 116 13.19 -1.99 2.75
C GLU A 116 12.25 -2.38 1.59
N ARG A 117 11.06 -1.78 1.54
CA ARG A 117 10.11 -2.01 0.43
C ARG A 117 10.53 -1.25 -0.82
N GLU A 118 11.03 -0.02 -0.67
CA GLU A 118 11.50 0.80 -1.79
C GLU A 118 12.73 0.20 -2.47
N ASP A 119 13.53 -0.60 -1.78
CA ASP A 119 14.65 -1.35 -2.39
C ASP A 119 14.20 -2.36 -3.48
N VAL A 120 12.89 -2.66 -3.59
CA VAL A 120 12.34 -3.66 -4.54
C VAL A 120 11.11 -3.18 -5.32
N VAL A 121 10.47 -2.08 -4.92
CA VAL A 121 9.31 -1.46 -5.61
C VAL A 121 9.37 0.05 -5.46
N ASP A 122 8.85 0.78 -6.45
CA ASP A 122 8.65 2.23 -6.35
C ASP A 122 7.36 2.56 -5.58
N PHE A 123 7.37 3.71 -4.90
CA PHE A 123 6.20 4.29 -4.27
C PHE A 123 5.79 5.62 -4.92
N SER A 124 4.50 5.91 -4.86
CA SER A 124 3.99 7.25 -5.12
C SER A 124 4.41 8.23 -4.02
N LEU A 125 4.10 9.52 -4.21
CA LEU A 125 4.05 10.49 -3.10
C LEU A 125 3.23 9.92 -1.94
N ILE A 126 3.65 10.25 -0.72
CA ILE A 126 2.90 9.91 0.48
C ILE A 126 1.59 10.71 0.47
N PHE A 127 0.46 10.00 0.52
CA PHE A 127 -0.85 10.64 0.46
C PHE A 127 -1.63 10.57 1.77
N PHE A 128 -1.19 9.77 2.73
CA PHE A 128 -1.84 9.63 4.04
C PHE A 128 -0.81 9.26 5.12
N PHE A 129 -1.15 9.60 6.36
CA PHE A 129 -0.34 9.27 7.53
C PHE A 129 -1.18 8.55 8.57
N SER A 130 -0.68 7.43 9.06
CA SER A 130 -1.25 6.67 10.17
C SER A 130 -0.15 6.32 11.17
N GLU A 131 -0.51 5.52 12.14
CA GLU A 131 0.40 5.00 13.16
C GLU A 131 -0.03 3.60 13.58
N THR A 132 0.89 2.73 13.90
CA THR A 132 0.59 1.41 14.48
C THR A 132 0.06 1.58 15.90
N SER A 133 -1.17 1.14 16.15
CA SER A 133 -1.83 1.14 17.45
C SER A 133 -2.55 -0.19 17.69
N PHE A 134 -3.37 -0.29 18.73
CA PHE A 134 -4.06 -1.53 19.08
C PHE A 134 -5.55 -1.29 19.30
N LEU A 135 -6.37 -2.18 18.76
CA LEU A 135 -7.78 -2.32 19.10
C LEU A 135 -7.92 -3.33 20.23
N VAL A 136 -8.68 -2.96 21.23
CA VAL A 136 -8.91 -3.77 22.44
C VAL A 136 -10.39 -3.72 22.82
N PRO A 137 -10.90 -4.68 23.61
CA PRO A 137 -12.20 -4.55 24.27
C PRO A 137 -12.27 -3.24 25.07
N LYS A 138 -13.47 -2.63 25.12
CA LYS A 138 -13.69 -1.34 25.81
C LYS A 138 -13.16 -1.32 27.23
N ASP A 139 -13.36 -2.42 27.96
CA ASP A 139 -12.99 -2.55 29.37
C ASP A 139 -11.58 -3.17 29.58
N SER A 140 -10.78 -3.29 28.50
CA SER A 140 -9.41 -3.79 28.55
C SER A 140 -8.54 -2.93 29.49
N PRO A 141 -7.67 -3.55 30.32
CA PRO A 141 -6.75 -2.82 31.19
C PRO A 141 -5.60 -2.16 30.43
N ILE A 142 -5.41 -2.45 29.13
CA ILE A 142 -4.32 -1.91 28.30
C ILE A 142 -4.51 -0.42 28.08
N LYS A 143 -3.67 0.43 28.70
CA LYS A 143 -3.66 1.89 28.59
C LYS A 143 -2.33 2.43 28.11
N THR A 144 -1.25 1.72 28.38
CA THR A 144 0.11 2.08 28.00
C THR A 144 0.80 0.92 27.28
N LYS A 145 1.91 1.20 26.61
CA LYS A 145 2.73 0.17 25.94
C LYS A 145 3.15 -0.95 26.90
N LYS A 146 3.47 -0.63 28.14
CA LYS A 146 3.91 -1.61 29.15
C LYS A 146 2.81 -2.63 29.51
N ASP A 147 1.55 -2.24 29.38
CA ASP A 147 0.41 -3.12 29.68
C ASP A 147 0.23 -4.24 28.63
N LEU A 148 0.98 -4.19 27.53
CA LEU A 148 1.08 -5.29 26.56
C LEU A 148 1.87 -6.50 27.11
N THR A 149 2.59 -6.32 28.24
CA THR A 149 3.31 -7.40 28.90
C THR A 149 2.34 -8.45 29.44
N GLY A 150 2.58 -9.72 29.10
CA GLY A 150 1.72 -10.85 29.47
C GLY A 150 0.44 -10.99 28.61
N MET A 151 0.17 -10.08 27.70
CA MET A 151 -0.99 -10.13 26.81
C MET A 151 -0.69 -10.93 25.53
N ARG A 152 -1.72 -11.53 24.94
CA ARG A 152 -1.70 -12.07 23.58
C ARG A 152 -2.00 -10.90 22.64
N ILE A 153 -1.02 -10.44 21.92
CA ILE A 153 -1.17 -9.38 20.93
C ILE A 153 -1.06 -9.99 19.54
N GLY A 154 -1.54 -9.33 18.50
CA GLY A 154 -1.40 -9.90 17.14
C GLY A 154 -1.53 -8.88 16.05
N GLY A 155 -1.09 -9.28 14.84
CA GLY A 155 -1.13 -8.48 13.64
C GLY A 155 -1.19 -9.35 12.39
N ALA A 156 -1.46 -8.71 11.24
CA ALA A 156 -1.51 -9.40 9.96
C ALA A 156 -0.10 -9.65 9.38
N ARG A 157 0.10 -10.82 8.79
CA ARG A 157 1.35 -11.23 8.14
C ARG A 157 1.75 -10.25 7.02
N GLY A 158 3.06 -9.93 6.94
CA GLY A 158 3.62 -9.05 5.91
C GLY A 158 3.31 -7.56 6.12
N THR A 159 2.90 -7.17 7.34
CA THR A 159 2.69 -5.77 7.73
C THR A 159 3.88 -5.22 8.51
N THR A 160 4.10 -3.92 8.39
CA THR A 160 5.02 -3.14 9.24
C THR A 160 4.59 -3.18 10.70
N ASN A 161 3.29 -3.24 10.95
CA ASN A 161 2.71 -3.30 12.29
C ASN A 161 3.14 -4.56 13.04
N LEU A 162 3.03 -5.75 12.41
CA LEU A 162 3.48 -7.00 13.00
C LEU A 162 4.99 -6.96 13.28
N LYS A 163 5.78 -6.48 12.30
CA LYS A 163 7.23 -6.31 12.48
C LYS A 163 7.55 -5.36 13.65
N ALA A 164 6.87 -4.22 13.75
CA ALA A 164 7.08 -3.27 14.85
C ALA A 164 6.76 -3.89 16.22
N MET A 165 5.72 -4.74 16.30
CA MET A 165 5.42 -5.48 17.55
C MET A 165 6.55 -6.43 17.92
N GLU A 166 7.06 -7.21 16.95
CA GLU A 166 8.16 -8.15 17.14
C GLU A 166 9.45 -7.43 17.54
N ASP A 167 9.81 -6.36 16.83
CA ASP A 167 11.02 -5.57 17.07
C ASP A 167 11.00 -4.92 18.45
N GLN A 168 9.87 -4.34 18.89
CA GLN A 168 9.76 -3.69 20.20
C GLN A 168 9.73 -4.71 21.34
N ALA A 169 9.11 -5.87 21.14
CA ALA A 169 9.16 -6.97 22.11
C ALA A 169 10.60 -7.50 22.25
N ALA A 170 11.31 -7.67 21.15
CA ALA A 170 12.73 -8.07 21.16
C ALA A 170 13.64 -7.03 21.84
N ALA A 171 13.33 -5.74 21.68
CA ALA A 171 14.03 -4.64 22.35
C ALA A 171 13.70 -4.52 23.86
N GLY A 172 12.74 -5.32 24.38
CA GLY A 172 12.37 -5.32 25.79
C GLY A 172 11.41 -4.20 26.20
N GLU A 173 10.80 -3.48 25.26
CA GLU A 173 9.82 -2.43 25.54
C GLU A 173 8.57 -2.97 26.27
N TYR A 174 8.20 -4.20 25.97
CA TYR A 174 7.19 -5.03 26.62
C TYR A 174 7.46 -6.51 26.34
N LYS A 175 6.88 -7.39 27.13
CA LYS A 175 7.05 -8.84 27.00
C LYS A 175 5.68 -9.52 26.83
N PRO A 176 5.14 -9.64 25.60
CA PRO A 176 3.85 -10.26 25.38
C PRO A 176 3.90 -11.74 25.74
N LYS A 177 2.76 -12.32 26.11
CA LYS A 177 2.62 -13.78 26.28
C LYS A 177 2.80 -14.48 24.93
N GLU A 178 2.25 -13.89 23.89
CA GLU A 178 2.28 -14.41 22.53
C GLU A 178 2.07 -13.27 21.51
N ILE A 179 2.69 -13.38 20.32
CA ILE A 179 2.38 -12.54 19.16
C ILE A 179 1.69 -13.43 18.12
N VAL A 180 0.39 -13.25 17.97
CA VAL A 180 -0.47 -14.03 17.08
C VAL A 180 -0.42 -13.44 15.68
N THR A 181 -0.05 -14.25 14.69
CA THR A 181 -0.04 -13.84 13.28
C THR A 181 -1.32 -14.26 12.57
N THR A 182 -1.97 -13.34 11.86
CA THR A 182 -3.17 -13.59 11.05
C THR A 182 -2.91 -13.34 9.56
N GLU A 183 -3.74 -13.87 8.66
CA GLU A 183 -3.53 -13.69 7.21
C GLU A 183 -4.05 -12.32 6.69
N GLY A 184 -4.94 -11.66 7.44
CA GLY A 184 -5.49 -10.35 7.10
C GLY A 184 -6.10 -9.65 8.30
N HIS A 185 -6.58 -8.42 8.08
CA HIS A 185 -7.13 -7.58 9.15
C HIS A 185 -8.49 -8.08 9.64
N ALA A 186 -9.34 -8.58 8.75
CA ALA A 186 -10.63 -9.15 9.13
C ALA A 186 -10.47 -10.38 10.03
N GLN A 187 -9.51 -11.26 9.73
CA GLN A 187 -9.19 -12.41 10.57
C GLN A 187 -8.59 -11.99 11.92
N GLY A 188 -7.75 -10.95 11.91
CA GLY A 188 -7.17 -10.38 13.14
C GLY A 188 -8.25 -9.86 14.08
N PHE A 189 -9.19 -9.09 13.54
CA PHE A 189 -10.32 -8.61 14.33
C PHE A 189 -11.24 -9.74 14.80
N LEU A 190 -11.50 -10.75 13.97
CA LEU A 190 -12.25 -11.94 14.41
C LEU A 190 -11.55 -12.68 15.54
N ALA A 191 -10.23 -12.80 15.48
CA ALA A 191 -9.46 -13.44 16.57
C ALA A 191 -9.53 -12.63 17.89
N LEU A 192 -9.55 -11.29 17.81
CA LEU A 192 -9.81 -10.42 18.96
C LEU A 192 -11.24 -10.63 19.49
N LYS A 193 -12.27 -10.59 18.61
CA LYS A 193 -13.68 -10.81 18.98
C LYS A 193 -13.94 -12.15 19.66
N THR A 194 -13.22 -13.18 19.26
CA THR A 194 -13.36 -14.55 19.80
C THR A 194 -12.44 -14.83 21.00
N GLY A 195 -11.74 -13.80 21.51
CA GLY A 195 -10.85 -13.94 22.68
C GLY A 195 -9.60 -14.78 22.43
N LYS A 196 -9.20 -15.00 21.16
CA LYS A 196 -7.94 -15.66 20.81
C LYS A 196 -6.73 -14.76 21.02
N MET A 197 -6.95 -13.44 21.04
CA MET A 197 -5.96 -12.43 21.43
C MET A 197 -6.62 -11.34 22.29
N ASP A 198 -5.80 -10.58 23.01
CA ASP A 198 -6.25 -9.55 23.95
C ASP A 198 -6.17 -8.15 23.31
N ALA A 199 -5.30 -7.99 22.28
CA ALA A 199 -5.16 -6.77 21.50
C ALA A 199 -4.79 -7.11 20.04
N TYR A 200 -5.47 -6.47 19.10
CA TYR A 200 -5.14 -6.55 17.67
C TYR A 200 -4.48 -5.25 17.21
N GLY A 201 -3.28 -5.35 16.66
CA GLY A 201 -2.48 -4.22 16.22
C GLY A 201 -2.43 -4.10 14.69
N THR A 202 -2.72 -2.90 14.23
CA THR A 202 -2.50 -2.43 12.85
C THR A 202 -2.54 -0.91 12.84
N ASP A 203 -2.64 -0.30 11.67
CA ASP A 203 -2.78 1.14 11.51
C ASP A 203 -4.04 1.66 12.20
N ARG A 204 -3.92 2.74 12.98
CA ARG A 204 -5.05 3.35 13.70
C ARG A 204 -6.25 3.60 12.78
N SER A 205 -6.01 4.09 11.56
CA SER A 205 -7.06 4.31 10.57
C SER A 205 -7.82 3.02 10.21
N LEU A 206 -7.12 1.89 10.10
CA LEU A 206 -7.73 0.58 9.81
C LEU A 206 -8.43 0.01 11.04
N LEU A 207 -7.87 0.20 12.25
CA LEU A 207 -8.53 -0.19 13.50
C LEU A 207 -9.89 0.49 13.66
N GLU A 208 -9.95 1.80 13.40
CA GLU A 208 -11.21 2.53 13.41
C GLU A 208 -12.17 2.02 12.33
N GLY A 209 -11.66 1.66 11.14
CA GLY A 209 -12.45 1.05 10.09
C GLY A 209 -13.07 -0.28 10.49
N LEU A 210 -12.29 -1.17 11.10
CA LEU A 210 -12.75 -2.46 11.62
C LEU A 210 -13.79 -2.26 12.72
N ARG A 211 -13.52 -1.34 13.65
CA ARG A 211 -14.44 -0.99 14.74
C ARG A 211 -15.78 -0.47 14.22
N MET A 212 -15.75 0.48 13.28
CA MET A 212 -16.97 1.11 12.75
C MET A 212 -17.83 0.15 11.90
N LYS A 213 -17.24 -0.93 11.38
CA LYS A 213 -17.95 -1.99 10.65
C LYS A 213 -18.47 -3.11 11.54
N ASP A 214 -18.16 -3.11 12.82
CA ASP A 214 -18.69 -4.09 13.77
C ASP A 214 -20.16 -3.77 14.12
N ASP A 215 -20.95 -4.81 14.40
CA ASP A 215 -22.34 -4.67 14.84
C ASP A 215 -22.45 -3.89 16.18
N ASN A 216 -21.40 -3.94 17.01
CA ASN A 216 -21.29 -3.20 18.25
C ASN A 216 -19.97 -2.41 18.35
N PRO A 217 -19.82 -1.28 17.62
CA PRO A 217 -18.60 -0.47 17.61
C PRO A 217 -18.16 -0.01 19.00
N ASN A 218 -19.10 0.16 19.93
CA ASN A 218 -18.84 0.65 21.29
C ASN A 218 -18.27 -0.43 22.22
N ALA A 219 -18.24 -1.69 21.81
CA ALA A 219 -17.57 -2.77 22.54
C ALA A 219 -16.04 -2.68 22.47
N TRP A 220 -15.52 -1.84 21.58
CA TRP A 220 -14.10 -1.73 21.25
C TRP A 220 -13.58 -0.32 21.44
N ARG A 221 -12.31 -0.19 21.71
CA ARG A 221 -11.58 1.08 21.66
C ARG A 221 -10.19 0.89 21.09
N THR A 222 -9.70 1.88 20.36
CA THR A 222 -8.28 2.00 20.03
C THR A 222 -7.55 2.62 21.21
N VAL A 223 -6.38 2.10 21.55
CA VAL A 223 -5.54 2.65 22.63
C VAL A 223 -4.95 4.01 22.23
N ASP A 224 -4.60 4.85 23.23
CA ASP A 224 -4.10 6.21 22.96
C ASP A 224 -2.62 6.28 22.56
N PHE A 225 -1.87 5.20 22.71
CA PHE A 225 -0.47 5.15 22.32
C PHE A 225 -0.27 4.52 20.94
N ALA A 226 0.86 4.84 20.32
CA ALA A 226 1.33 4.24 19.08
C ALA A 226 2.73 3.64 19.25
N ILE A 227 3.09 2.68 18.38
CA ILE A 227 4.39 2.01 18.42
C ILE A 227 5.21 2.19 17.14
N ALA A 228 4.62 2.67 16.05
CA ALA A 228 5.31 2.98 14.82
C ALA A 228 4.54 4.04 14.01
N TYR A 229 5.25 4.71 13.09
CA TYR A 229 4.71 5.67 12.14
C TYR A 229 4.46 4.97 10.80
N GLU A 230 3.33 5.25 10.16
CA GLU A 230 2.84 4.53 8.98
C GLU A 230 2.45 5.51 7.85
N PRO A 231 3.42 6.01 7.06
CA PRO A 231 3.14 6.84 5.89
C PRO A 231 2.71 5.97 4.71
N TYR A 232 1.60 6.31 4.03
CA TYR A 232 1.08 5.52 2.92
C TYR A 232 1.44 6.10 1.56
N GLY A 233 1.91 5.22 0.68
CA GLY A 233 2.07 5.44 -0.75
C GLY A 233 1.49 4.27 -1.55
N TYR A 234 1.19 4.49 -2.82
CA TYR A 234 0.80 3.43 -3.75
C TYR A 234 2.05 2.76 -4.32
N LEU A 235 2.04 1.41 -4.43
CA LEU A 235 3.19 0.68 -4.95
C LEU A 235 3.07 0.42 -6.44
N MET A 236 4.18 0.53 -7.13
CA MET A 236 4.34 0.19 -8.54
C MET A 236 5.71 -0.45 -8.79
N ARG A 237 5.95 -0.97 -9.99
CA ARG A 237 7.24 -1.53 -10.33
C ARG A 237 8.33 -0.46 -10.30
N GLU A 238 9.50 -0.89 -9.83
CA GLU A 238 10.72 -0.10 -9.86
C GLU A 238 11.13 0.31 -11.27
N ASN A 239 11.79 1.45 -11.40
CA ASN A 239 12.36 1.95 -12.64
C ASN A 239 11.34 2.34 -13.74
N ASP A 240 10.04 2.48 -13.41
CA ASP A 240 9.03 3.03 -14.32
C ASP A 240 8.67 4.48 -13.94
N SER A 241 9.65 5.37 -14.04
CA SER A 241 9.52 6.77 -13.65
C SER A 241 8.37 7.48 -14.38
N LYS A 242 8.11 7.14 -15.65
CA LYS A 242 7.01 7.76 -16.44
C LYS A 242 5.65 7.43 -15.83
N PHE A 243 5.43 6.19 -15.41
CA PHE A 243 4.18 5.79 -14.76
C PHE A 243 4.08 6.36 -13.35
N ARG A 244 5.19 6.31 -12.56
CA ARG A 244 5.26 6.90 -11.22
C ARG A 244 4.94 8.41 -11.25
N ASP A 245 5.54 9.15 -12.18
CA ASP A 245 5.29 10.58 -12.33
C ASP A 245 3.84 10.87 -12.70
N PHE A 246 3.23 10.02 -13.54
CA PHE A 246 1.81 10.14 -13.88
C PHE A 246 0.90 9.91 -12.68
N VAL A 247 1.19 8.90 -11.84
CA VAL A 247 0.48 8.64 -10.58
C VAL A 247 0.64 9.81 -9.63
N ASN A 248 1.86 10.31 -9.45
CA ASN A 248 2.16 11.46 -8.59
C ASN A 248 1.42 12.72 -9.05
N ASN A 249 1.44 13.00 -10.37
CA ASN A 249 0.70 14.12 -10.94
C ASN A 249 -0.80 13.97 -10.73
N THR A 250 -1.34 12.75 -10.78
CA THR A 250 -2.76 12.51 -10.47
C THR A 250 -3.06 12.86 -9.01
N ILE A 251 -2.23 12.42 -8.05
CA ILE A 251 -2.41 12.77 -6.63
C ILE A 251 -2.37 14.30 -6.45
N LEU A 252 -1.35 14.96 -6.95
CA LEU A 252 -1.19 16.42 -6.85
C LEU A 252 -2.33 17.19 -7.51
N TRP A 253 -2.80 16.73 -8.66
CA TRP A 253 -3.95 17.30 -9.34
C TRP A 253 -5.23 17.18 -8.50
N THR A 254 -5.47 16.04 -7.87
CA THR A 254 -6.63 15.89 -6.96
C THR A 254 -6.57 16.84 -5.78
N ILE A 255 -5.38 17.06 -5.20
CA ILE A 255 -5.18 18.01 -4.11
C ILE A 255 -5.45 19.43 -4.60
N LYS A 256 -4.84 19.83 -5.72
CA LYS A 256 -4.97 21.17 -6.31
C LYS A 256 -6.41 21.52 -6.69
N THR A 257 -7.16 20.55 -7.22
CA THR A 257 -8.55 20.76 -7.67
C THR A 257 -9.60 20.59 -6.57
N GLY A 258 -9.18 20.23 -5.33
CA GLY A 258 -10.10 19.95 -4.22
C GLY A 258 -10.71 18.54 -4.23
N LYS A 259 -10.51 17.76 -5.29
CA LYS A 259 -11.04 16.38 -5.38
C LYS A 259 -10.52 15.46 -4.26
N PHE A 260 -9.28 15.65 -3.84
CA PHE A 260 -8.72 14.92 -2.70
C PHE A 260 -9.52 15.20 -1.42
N ALA A 261 -9.84 16.46 -1.15
CA ALA A 261 -10.64 16.86 0.00
C ALA A 261 -12.08 16.30 -0.08
N GLU A 262 -12.69 16.29 -1.27
CA GLU A 262 -14.01 15.67 -1.49
C GLU A 262 -13.98 14.17 -1.17
N LEU A 263 -12.96 13.43 -1.64
CA LEU A 263 -12.79 12.01 -1.33
C LEU A 263 -12.52 11.77 0.14
N TYR A 264 -11.68 12.62 0.75
CA TYR A 264 -11.40 12.53 2.18
C TYR A 264 -12.69 12.72 3.00
N GLU A 265 -13.48 13.76 2.68
CA GLU A 265 -14.76 14.04 3.34
C GLU A 265 -15.76 12.89 3.16
N LYS A 266 -15.82 12.30 1.98
CA LYS A 266 -16.69 11.14 1.68
C LYS A 266 -16.39 9.94 2.58
N TRP A 267 -15.12 9.62 2.79
CA TRP A 267 -14.71 8.38 3.47
C TRP A 267 -14.31 8.58 4.91
N MET A 268 -13.69 9.71 5.23
CA MET A 268 -13.06 10.02 6.53
C MET A 268 -13.54 11.32 7.17
N GLY A 269 -14.45 12.05 6.51
CA GLY A 269 -15.09 13.23 7.09
C GLY A 269 -16.07 12.88 8.23
N PRO A 270 -16.66 13.87 8.90
CA PRO A 270 -17.57 13.66 10.04
C PRO A 270 -18.78 12.76 9.74
N LYS A 271 -19.21 12.71 8.48
CA LYS A 271 -20.29 11.83 8.00
C LYS A 271 -19.78 10.63 7.19
N GLY A 272 -18.47 10.50 7.06
CA GLY A 272 -17.81 9.39 6.37
C GLY A 272 -17.95 8.08 7.13
N LEU A 273 -17.52 7.00 6.48
CA LEU A 273 -17.55 5.66 7.09
C LEU A 273 -16.67 5.58 8.35
N VAL A 274 -15.51 6.23 8.30
CA VAL A 274 -14.51 6.22 9.39
C VAL A 274 -14.11 7.67 9.69
N PRO A 275 -14.77 8.37 10.59
CA PRO A 275 -14.44 9.76 10.91
C PRO A 275 -13.01 9.90 11.45
N ILE A 276 -12.12 10.48 10.65
CA ILE A 276 -10.74 10.79 11.00
C ILE A 276 -10.53 12.28 10.70
N PRO A 277 -10.54 13.17 11.72
CA PRO A 277 -10.33 14.59 11.48
C PRO A 277 -8.96 14.86 10.87
N MET A 278 -8.92 15.62 9.77
CA MET A 278 -7.67 16.03 9.15
C MET A 278 -6.96 17.06 10.05
N SER A 279 -5.80 16.68 10.58
CA SER A 279 -4.99 17.58 11.42
C SER A 279 -4.48 18.78 10.62
N GLN A 280 -4.14 19.89 11.31
CA GLN A 280 -3.57 21.07 10.65
C GLN A 280 -2.24 20.70 9.95
N ALA A 281 -1.37 19.95 10.61
CA ALA A 281 -0.10 19.50 10.01
C ALA A 281 -0.31 18.70 8.71
N TYR A 282 -1.36 17.88 8.65
CA TYR A 282 -1.67 17.14 7.42
C TYR A 282 -2.20 18.06 6.30
N LYS A 283 -3.02 19.06 6.63
CA LYS A 283 -3.46 20.09 5.67
C LYS A 283 -2.28 20.89 5.14
N ASP A 284 -1.37 21.28 6.02
CA ASP A 284 -0.16 22.01 5.65
C ASP A 284 0.73 21.16 4.72
N TYR A 285 0.93 19.88 5.04
CA TYR A 285 1.64 18.93 4.17
C TYR A 285 1.03 18.88 2.77
N LEU A 286 -0.29 18.66 2.66
CA LEU A 286 -0.97 18.60 1.36
C LEU A 286 -0.81 19.91 0.57
N THR A 287 -0.76 21.04 1.25
CA THR A 287 -0.53 22.34 0.61
C THR A 287 0.91 22.49 0.11
N LEU A 288 1.89 22.04 0.90
CA LEU A 288 3.31 22.20 0.60
C LEU A 288 3.81 21.30 -0.52
N ILE A 289 3.24 20.10 -0.72
CA ILE A 289 3.68 19.17 -1.76
C ILE A 289 3.18 19.56 -3.17
N VAL A 290 2.19 20.45 -3.26
CA VAL A 290 1.67 20.88 -4.56
C VAL A 290 2.59 21.92 -5.19
N TYR A 291 3.17 21.61 -6.34
CA TYR A 291 3.91 22.56 -7.15
C TYR A 291 3.04 23.18 -8.24
N PRO A 292 3.46 24.32 -8.87
CA PRO A 292 2.74 24.88 -10.00
C PRO A 292 2.64 23.86 -11.13
N MET A 293 1.43 23.45 -11.46
CA MET A 293 1.13 22.54 -12.56
C MET A 293 -0.09 23.03 -13.32
N ASP A 294 -0.08 22.87 -14.63
CA ASP A 294 -1.23 23.03 -15.50
C ASP A 294 -1.73 21.65 -15.98
N GLU A 295 -2.75 21.60 -16.80
CA GLU A 295 -3.26 20.34 -17.35
C GLU A 295 -2.46 19.82 -18.56
N GLY A 296 -1.34 20.43 -18.90
CA GLY A 296 -0.48 20.00 -20.00
C GLY A 296 0.08 18.58 -19.82
N TRP A 297 0.23 18.13 -18.57
CA TRP A 297 0.65 16.76 -18.25
C TRP A 297 -0.37 15.67 -18.64
N LEU A 298 -1.65 16.07 -18.86
CA LEU A 298 -2.71 15.18 -19.37
C LEU A 298 -2.70 15.04 -20.90
N LYS A 299 -1.77 15.70 -21.59
CA LYS A 299 -1.61 15.60 -23.04
C LYS A 299 -0.41 14.74 -23.37
N LYS A 300 -0.63 13.69 -24.17
CA LYS A 300 0.48 12.89 -24.71
C LYS A 300 1.29 13.78 -25.65
N LYS A 301 2.59 13.93 -25.35
CA LYS A 301 3.54 14.65 -26.19
C LYS A 301 4.00 13.81 -27.37
#